data_2e48e7e26c9a8ca3d460dcb50ebb6081
#
_entry.id   2e48e7e26c9a8ca3d460dcb50ebb6081
#
_cell.length_a   1.000
_cell.length_b   1.000
_cell.length_c   1.000
_cell.angle_alpha   90.00
_cell.angle_beta   90.00
_cell.angle_gamma   90.00
#
_symmetry.space_group_name_H-M   'P 1'
#
loop_
_entity.id
_entity.type
_entity.pdbx_description
1 polymer ?
#
loop_
_entity_poly.entity_id
_entity_poly.type
_entity_poly.pdbx_seq_one_letter_code
_entity_poly.pdbx_strand_id
1 'polypeptide(L)'
;MHDKPVALVTGANQGIGLQIAKELAAKNFTVLVGSRDLARGEEAARMVDGGARALQLDVTDQASIAAAAERVRNEFGRLDVLVNNAAITHTRRLPDQTVEEYAKSTRPSVVSLDEIRAVFETNVFGVVAVTQAMLSLLREAPAARIVNVSSGVGSLTRNSDPTCKLAPASRCRLRP
;
A
#
# COMPACT_ATOMS: atom_id res chain seq x y z
N MET A 1 -15.71 -24.43 4.42
CA MET A 1 -16.03 -23.10 3.88
C MET A 1 -15.69 -22.08 4.94
N HIS A 2 -14.90 -21.07 4.61
CA HIS A 2 -14.67 -19.96 5.55
C HIS A 2 -15.90 -19.03 5.49
N ASP A 3 -16.67 -18.96 6.58
CA ASP A 3 -17.90 -18.15 6.66
C ASP A 3 -17.61 -16.64 6.62
N LYS A 4 -16.39 -16.22 7.06
CA LYS A 4 -16.01 -14.80 7.09
C LYS A 4 -15.43 -14.37 5.74
N PRO A 5 -15.73 -13.15 5.30
CA PRO A 5 -15.07 -12.58 4.13
C PRO A 5 -13.57 -12.35 4.40
N VAL A 6 -12.76 -12.48 3.37
CA VAL A 6 -11.29 -12.39 3.44
C VAL A 6 -10.82 -11.06 2.88
N ALA A 7 -9.98 -10.36 3.63
CA ALA A 7 -9.39 -9.09 3.20
C ALA A 7 -7.86 -9.16 3.24
N LEU A 8 -7.20 -8.71 2.17
CA LEU A 8 -5.76 -8.49 2.11
C LEU A 8 -5.46 -6.99 2.13
N VAL A 9 -4.60 -6.57 3.05
CA VAL A 9 -4.10 -5.19 3.10
C VAL A 9 -2.59 -5.21 2.89
N THR A 10 -2.10 -4.64 1.79
CA THR A 10 -0.67 -4.56 1.51
C THR A 10 0.00 -3.48 2.35
N GLY A 11 1.23 -3.72 2.83
CA GLY A 11 1.95 -2.77 3.69
C GLY A 11 1.25 -2.50 5.03
N ALA A 12 0.61 -3.52 5.60
CA ALA A 12 -0.22 -3.39 6.80
C ALA A 12 0.53 -3.62 8.12
N ASN A 13 1.87 -3.72 8.08
CA ASN A 13 2.68 -3.93 9.28
C ASN A 13 2.80 -2.67 10.18
N GLN A 14 2.34 -1.51 9.73
CA GLN A 14 2.35 -0.26 10.50
C GLN A 14 1.41 0.80 9.89
N GLY A 15 1.24 1.92 10.59
CA GLY A 15 0.60 3.13 10.08
C GLY A 15 -0.84 2.92 9.60
N ILE A 16 -1.18 3.53 8.46
CA ILE A 16 -2.53 3.52 7.88
C ILE A 16 -2.98 2.09 7.57
N GLY A 17 -2.11 1.26 6.99
CA GLY A 17 -2.42 -0.12 6.64
C GLY A 17 -2.79 -0.97 7.86
N LEU A 18 -2.07 -0.82 8.98
CA LEU A 18 -2.38 -1.50 10.23
C LEU A 18 -3.75 -1.04 10.79
N GLN A 19 -4.06 0.25 10.70
CA GLN A 19 -5.35 0.75 11.15
C GLN A 19 -6.50 0.22 10.27
N ILE A 20 -6.31 0.19 8.95
CA ILE A 20 -7.29 -0.42 8.02
C ILE A 20 -7.50 -1.90 8.37
N ALA A 21 -6.43 -2.64 8.67
CA ALA A 21 -6.52 -4.04 9.07
C ALA A 21 -7.36 -4.22 10.35
N LYS A 22 -7.16 -3.37 11.36
CA LYS A 22 -7.97 -3.36 12.60
C LYS A 22 -9.44 -3.09 12.34
N GLU A 23 -9.75 -2.08 11.51
CA GLU A 23 -11.14 -1.73 11.17
C GLU A 23 -11.85 -2.85 10.38
N LEU A 24 -11.14 -3.54 9.49
CA LEU A 24 -11.70 -4.67 8.76
C LEU A 24 -11.94 -5.87 9.70
N ALA A 25 -11.01 -6.15 10.62
CA ALA A 25 -11.18 -7.20 11.62
C ALA A 25 -12.40 -6.93 12.54
N ALA A 26 -12.57 -5.67 12.99
CA ALA A 26 -13.73 -5.25 13.76
C ALA A 26 -15.07 -5.41 13.01
N LYS A 27 -15.00 -5.42 11.65
CA LYS A 27 -16.14 -5.70 10.77
C LYS A 27 -16.29 -7.18 10.41
N ASN A 28 -15.66 -8.07 11.19
CA ASN A 28 -15.72 -9.52 11.04
C ASN A 28 -15.08 -10.09 9.78
N PHE A 29 -14.11 -9.39 9.17
CA PHE A 29 -13.26 -9.96 8.12
C PHE A 29 -12.16 -10.85 8.70
N THR A 30 -11.78 -11.90 7.97
CA THR A 30 -10.47 -12.53 8.14
C THR A 30 -9.45 -11.65 7.43
N VAL A 31 -8.52 -11.06 8.18
CA VAL A 31 -7.58 -10.09 7.63
C VAL A 31 -6.21 -10.69 7.42
N LEU A 32 -5.68 -10.52 6.21
CA LEU A 32 -4.30 -10.83 5.84
C LEU A 32 -3.47 -9.55 5.89
N VAL A 33 -2.54 -9.52 6.83
CA VAL A 33 -1.60 -8.40 7.04
C VAL A 33 -0.42 -8.61 6.10
N GLY A 34 -0.47 -7.98 4.93
CA GLY A 34 0.59 -8.05 3.92
C GLY A 34 1.81 -7.23 4.35
N SER A 35 2.97 -7.87 4.45
CA SER A 35 4.24 -7.24 4.78
C SER A 35 5.40 -7.91 4.05
N ARG A 36 6.36 -7.11 3.52
CA ARG A 36 7.59 -7.65 2.92
C ARG A 36 8.49 -8.37 3.94
N ASP A 37 8.43 -7.92 5.18
CA ASP A 37 9.11 -8.53 6.33
C ASP A 37 8.07 -9.34 7.10
N LEU A 38 8.22 -10.67 7.10
CA LEU A 38 7.27 -11.58 7.73
C LEU A 38 7.18 -11.36 9.24
N ALA A 39 8.32 -11.17 9.93
CA ALA A 39 8.35 -11.00 11.37
C ALA A 39 7.58 -9.74 11.82
N ARG A 40 7.76 -8.62 11.10
CA ARG A 40 6.96 -7.39 11.32
C ARG A 40 5.48 -7.60 10.98
N GLY A 41 5.19 -8.40 9.96
CA GLY A 41 3.82 -8.78 9.62
C GLY A 41 3.15 -9.58 10.74
N GLU A 42 3.85 -10.53 11.35
CA GLU A 42 3.37 -11.33 12.46
C GLU A 42 3.15 -10.50 13.72
N GLU A 43 4.06 -9.58 14.03
CA GLU A 43 3.89 -8.65 15.14
C GLU A 43 2.63 -7.78 14.93
N ALA A 44 2.46 -7.23 13.74
CA ALA A 44 1.29 -6.43 13.40
C ALA A 44 -0.01 -7.26 13.45
N ALA A 45 0.01 -8.49 12.95
CA ALA A 45 -1.15 -9.38 13.00
C ALA A 45 -1.60 -9.69 14.43
N ARG A 46 -0.66 -9.81 15.37
CA ARG A 46 -0.97 -9.95 16.81
C ARG A 46 -1.66 -8.72 17.42
N MET A 47 -1.45 -7.53 16.82
CA MET A 47 -2.11 -6.29 17.25
C MET A 47 -3.51 -6.10 16.65
N VAL A 48 -3.90 -6.98 15.73
CA VAL A 48 -5.20 -6.95 15.06
C VAL A 48 -6.09 -8.01 15.67
N ASP A 49 -7.23 -7.61 16.21
CA ASP A 49 -8.21 -8.53 16.78
C ASP A 49 -8.80 -9.47 15.70
N GLY A 50 -9.48 -10.53 16.15
CA GLY A 50 -10.24 -11.40 15.24
C GLY A 50 -9.43 -12.45 14.49
N GLY A 51 -8.16 -12.69 14.87
CA GLY A 51 -7.35 -13.76 14.29
C GLY A 51 -6.76 -13.40 12.93
N ALA A 52 -6.33 -12.16 12.76
CA ALA A 52 -5.58 -11.73 11.59
C ALA A 52 -4.30 -12.57 11.38
N ARG A 53 -3.89 -12.75 10.13
CA ARG A 53 -2.74 -13.57 9.76
C ARG A 53 -1.73 -12.75 8.97
N ALA A 54 -0.46 -12.91 9.27
CA ALA A 54 0.60 -12.33 8.46
C ALA A 54 0.69 -13.04 7.10
N LEU A 55 0.85 -12.26 6.04
CA LEU A 55 1.13 -12.73 4.70
C LEU A 55 2.41 -12.04 4.22
N GLN A 56 3.48 -12.83 3.98
CA GLN A 56 4.67 -12.25 3.37
C GLN A 56 4.34 -11.80 1.95
N LEU A 57 4.53 -10.52 1.69
CA LEU A 57 4.22 -9.90 0.40
C LEU A 57 5.10 -8.67 0.18
N ASP A 58 6.08 -8.80 -0.68
CA ASP A 58 6.79 -7.67 -1.29
C ASP A 58 6.14 -7.36 -2.63
N VAL A 59 5.55 -6.16 -2.74
CA VAL A 59 4.82 -5.74 -3.94
C VAL A 59 5.75 -5.45 -5.13
N THR A 60 7.06 -5.43 -4.92
CA THR A 60 8.09 -5.24 -5.95
C THR A 60 8.73 -6.55 -6.40
N ASP A 61 8.39 -7.68 -5.77
CA ASP A 61 8.94 -8.99 -6.09
C ASP A 61 7.84 -9.92 -6.63
N GLN A 62 7.95 -10.29 -7.91
CA GLN A 62 6.99 -11.15 -8.60
C GLN A 62 6.88 -12.54 -7.96
N ALA A 63 7.99 -13.10 -7.46
CA ALA A 63 7.97 -14.40 -6.79
C ALA A 63 7.23 -14.32 -5.46
N SER A 64 7.43 -13.26 -4.68
CA SER A 64 6.70 -12.99 -3.44
C SER A 64 5.19 -12.80 -3.70
N ILE A 65 4.84 -12.06 -4.75
CA ILE A 65 3.44 -11.85 -5.14
C ILE A 65 2.77 -13.16 -5.53
N ALA A 66 3.43 -13.99 -6.34
CA ALA A 66 2.91 -15.29 -6.77
C ALA A 66 2.70 -16.23 -5.57
N ALA A 67 3.69 -16.33 -4.67
CA ALA A 67 3.61 -17.15 -3.46
C ALA A 67 2.47 -16.68 -2.53
N ALA A 68 2.29 -15.38 -2.39
CA ALA A 68 1.20 -14.81 -1.62
C ALA A 68 -0.17 -15.18 -2.22
N ALA A 69 -0.34 -15.06 -3.54
CA ALA A 69 -1.58 -15.43 -4.22
C ALA A 69 -1.88 -16.93 -4.09
N GLU A 70 -0.87 -17.79 -4.22
CA GLU A 70 -1.01 -19.23 -4.02
C GLU A 70 -1.44 -19.57 -2.59
N ARG A 71 -0.82 -18.93 -1.59
CA ARG A 71 -1.20 -19.12 -0.20
C ARG A 71 -2.65 -18.71 0.07
N VAL A 72 -3.09 -17.56 -0.45
CA VAL A 72 -4.50 -17.13 -0.32
C VAL A 72 -5.44 -18.14 -1.00
N ARG A 73 -5.07 -18.66 -2.15
CA ARG A 73 -5.86 -19.69 -2.86
C ARG A 73 -6.00 -20.95 -2.03
N ASN A 74 -4.91 -21.46 -1.50
CA ASN A 74 -4.88 -22.71 -0.77
C ASN A 74 -5.58 -22.62 0.59
N GLU A 75 -5.46 -21.49 1.28
CA GLU A 75 -6.05 -21.30 2.60
C GLU A 75 -7.53 -20.87 2.54
N PHE A 76 -7.93 -20.05 1.56
CA PHE A 76 -9.25 -19.41 1.57
C PHE A 76 -10.07 -19.63 0.30
N GLY A 77 -9.43 -19.93 -0.84
CA GLY A 77 -10.09 -20.12 -2.13
C GLY A 77 -10.62 -18.84 -2.78
N ARG A 78 -10.75 -17.74 -2.04
CA ARG A 78 -11.27 -16.46 -2.53
C ARG A 78 -10.65 -15.27 -1.80
N LEU A 79 -10.82 -14.07 -2.37
CA LEU A 79 -10.48 -12.81 -1.74
C LEU A 79 -11.65 -11.83 -1.92
N ASP A 80 -12.23 -11.34 -0.82
CA ASP A 80 -13.39 -10.43 -0.88
C ASP A 80 -12.96 -8.95 -0.96
N VAL A 81 -11.84 -8.59 -0.33
CA VAL A 81 -11.31 -7.21 -0.36
C VAL A 81 -9.80 -7.22 -0.57
N LEU A 82 -9.35 -6.49 -1.58
CA LEU A 82 -7.94 -6.12 -1.76
C LEU A 82 -7.75 -4.64 -1.46
N VAL A 83 -6.89 -4.32 -0.49
CA VAL A 83 -6.49 -2.94 -0.20
C VAL A 83 -5.03 -2.76 -0.60
N ASN A 84 -4.80 -2.07 -1.71
CA ASN A 84 -3.48 -1.63 -2.15
C ASN A 84 -3.08 -0.39 -1.34
N ASN A 85 -2.36 -0.61 -0.23
CA ASN A 85 -1.90 0.43 0.68
C ASN A 85 -0.37 0.55 0.71
N ALA A 86 0.37 -0.50 0.36
CA ALA A 86 1.83 -0.44 0.31
C ALA A 86 2.29 0.69 -0.61
N ALA A 87 3.03 1.63 -0.05
CA ALA A 87 3.56 2.78 -0.79
C ALA A 87 4.81 3.33 -0.11
N ILE A 88 5.67 3.95 -0.91
CA ILE A 88 6.83 4.71 -0.46
C ILE A 88 6.80 6.10 -1.07
N THR A 89 7.39 7.06 -0.39
CA THR A 89 7.62 8.43 -0.91
C THR A 89 9.09 8.65 -1.26
N HIS A 90 9.97 7.79 -0.78
CA HIS A 90 11.42 7.79 -1.00
C HIS A 90 12.01 6.45 -0.55
N THR A 91 13.20 6.12 -1.04
CA THR A 91 13.91 4.90 -0.63
C THR A 91 14.78 5.11 0.61
N ARG A 92 15.31 6.33 0.79
CA ARG A 92 16.19 6.67 1.89
C ARG A 92 15.83 8.04 2.48
N ARG A 93 15.48 8.05 3.77
CA ARG A 93 15.48 9.27 4.57
C ARG A 93 16.71 9.24 5.47
N LEU A 94 17.52 10.29 5.43
CA LEU A 94 18.66 10.41 6.34
C LEU A 94 18.14 10.68 7.76
N PRO A 95 18.74 10.05 8.80
CA PRO A 95 18.25 10.19 10.17
C PRO A 95 18.11 11.63 10.66
N ASP A 96 19.05 12.50 10.27
CA ASP A 96 19.11 13.89 10.72
C ASP A 96 18.52 14.89 9.72
N GLN A 97 17.86 14.41 8.66
CA GLN A 97 17.28 15.26 7.64
C GLN A 97 16.03 15.97 8.16
N THR A 98 16.05 17.30 8.12
CA THR A 98 14.88 18.11 8.45
C THR A 98 13.75 17.91 7.42
N VAL A 99 12.53 18.26 7.80
CA VAL A 99 11.36 18.18 6.90
C VAL A 99 11.57 19.07 5.66
N GLU A 100 12.23 20.22 5.82
CA GLU A 100 12.48 21.15 4.72
C GLU A 100 13.55 20.61 3.74
N GLU A 101 14.63 20.03 4.24
CA GLU A 101 15.67 19.40 3.41
C GLU A 101 15.10 18.21 2.67
N TYR A 102 14.29 17.39 3.35
CA TYR A 102 13.57 16.29 2.71
C TYR A 102 12.66 16.79 1.58
N ALA A 103 11.83 17.80 1.83
CA ALA A 103 10.96 18.38 0.81
C ALA A 103 11.74 18.98 -0.37
N LYS A 104 12.93 19.50 -0.14
CA LYS A 104 13.83 19.97 -1.22
C LYS A 104 14.40 18.82 -2.03
N SER A 105 14.84 17.74 -1.38
CA SER A 105 15.46 16.58 -2.04
C SER A 105 14.49 15.77 -2.92
N THR A 106 13.19 15.84 -2.64
CA THR A 106 12.14 15.13 -3.39
C THR A 106 11.54 15.96 -4.54
N ARG A 107 12.05 17.17 -4.80
CA ARG A 107 11.57 17.99 -5.93
C ARG A 107 11.93 17.34 -7.26
N PRO A 108 11.04 17.37 -8.27
CA PRO A 108 11.30 16.82 -9.59
C PRO A 108 12.57 17.35 -10.27
N SER A 109 13.01 18.57 -9.90
CA SER A 109 14.22 19.21 -10.43
C SER A 109 15.54 18.66 -9.89
N VAL A 110 15.51 17.87 -8.79
CA VAL A 110 16.73 17.40 -8.12
C VAL A 110 16.69 15.92 -7.76
N VAL A 111 15.51 15.31 -7.67
CA VAL A 111 15.36 13.90 -7.35
C VAL A 111 15.99 13.03 -8.45
N SER A 112 16.71 11.97 -8.05
CA SER A 112 17.34 11.09 -9.01
C SER A 112 16.30 10.24 -9.76
N LEU A 113 16.63 9.84 -11.00
CA LEU A 113 15.76 8.94 -11.78
C LEU A 113 15.61 7.58 -11.10
N ASP A 114 16.61 7.10 -10.38
CA ASP A 114 16.51 5.81 -9.67
C ASP A 114 15.54 5.89 -8.49
N GLU A 115 15.50 7.02 -7.79
CA GLU A 115 14.50 7.28 -6.76
C GLU A 115 13.08 7.30 -7.35
N ILE A 116 12.89 7.99 -8.48
CA ILE A 116 11.62 8.01 -9.20
C ILE A 116 11.20 6.59 -9.61
N ARG A 117 12.12 5.83 -10.21
CA ARG A 117 11.86 4.42 -10.61
C ARG A 117 11.42 3.57 -9.42
N ALA A 118 12.13 3.65 -8.29
CA ALA A 118 11.80 2.89 -7.10
C ALA A 118 10.40 3.24 -6.53
N VAL A 119 10.04 4.52 -6.55
CA VAL A 119 8.70 4.97 -6.15
C VAL A 119 7.64 4.43 -7.10
N PHE A 120 7.86 4.49 -8.42
CA PHE A 120 6.94 3.94 -9.40
C PHE A 120 6.84 2.42 -9.31
N GLU A 121 7.95 1.72 -9.07
CA GLU A 121 7.98 0.27 -8.90
C GLU A 121 7.05 -0.16 -7.75
N THR A 122 7.11 0.52 -6.63
CA THR A 122 6.23 0.20 -5.50
C THR A 122 4.80 0.69 -5.70
N ASN A 123 4.63 1.99 -6.04
CA ASN A 123 3.34 2.66 -5.93
C ASN A 123 2.45 2.48 -7.18
N VAL A 124 3.03 2.06 -8.31
CA VAL A 124 2.31 1.89 -9.58
C VAL A 124 2.40 0.44 -10.04
N PHE A 125 3.59 -0.04 -10.37
CA PHE A 125 3.75 -1.39 -10.90
C PHE A 125 3.40 -2.46 -9.88
N GLY A 126 3.78 -2.29 -8.61
CA GLY A 126 3.41 -3.18 -7.52
C GLY A 126 1.89 -3.28 -7.32
N VAL A 127 1.17 -2.17 -7.40
CA VAL A 127 -0.30 -2.16 -7.34
C VAL A 127 -0.92 -2.97 -8.49
N VAL A 128 -0.40 -2.80 -9.71
CA VAL A 128 -0.88 -3.55 -10.88
C VAL A 128 -0.57 -5.03 -10.72
N ALA A 129 0.67 -5.38 -10.36
CA ALA A 129 1.13 -6.76 -10.23
C ALA A 129 0.34 -7.54 -9.15
N VAL A 130 0.17 -6.95 -7.96
CA VAL A 130 -0.63 -7.56 -6.89
C VAL A 130 -2.08 -7.72 -7.33
N THR A 131 -2.66 -6.68 -7.95
CA THR A 131 -4.06 -6.74 -8.43
C THR A 131 -4.23 -7.87 -9.45
N GLN A 132 -3.33 -8.00 -10.43
CA GLN A 132 -3.38 -9.05 -11.43
C GLN A 132 -3.28 -10.45 -10.81
N ALA A 133 -2.34 -10.65 -9.87
CA ALA A 133 -2.16 -11.94 -9.19
C ALA A 133 -3.38 -12.35 -8.35
N MET A 134 -4.05 -11.38 -7.73
CA MET A 134 -5.25 -11.63 -6.90
C MET A 134 -6.55 -11.68 -7.71
N LEU A 135 -6.55 -11.34 -8.99
CA LEU A 135 -7.78 -11.14 -9.77
C LEU A 135 -8.65 -12.39 -9.86
N SER A 136 -8.05 -13.58 -10.01
CA SER A 136 -8.81 -14.85 -10.03
C SER A 136 -9.53 -15.09 -8.70
N LEU A 137 -8.86 -14.82 -7.57
CA LEU A 137 -9.42 -14.97 -6.23
C LEU A 137 -10.53 -13.96 -5.94
N LEU A 138 -10.38 -12.74 -6.43
CA LEU A 138 -11.42 -11.70 -6.33
C LEU A 138 -12.68 -12.10 -7.12
N ARG A 139 -12.54 -12.79 -8.24
CA ARG A 139 -13.67 -13.27 -9.04
C ARG A 139 -14.49 -14.39 -8.38
N GLU A 140 -13.88 -15.12 -7.45
CA GLU A 140 -14.58 -16.16 -6.65
C GLU A 140 -15.42 -15.56 -5.52
N ALA A 141 -15.25 -14.28 -5.20
CA ALA A 141 -16.03 -13.61 -4.17
C ALA A 141 -17.34 -13.04 -4.74
N PRO A 142 -18.47 -13.13 -4.00
CA PRO A 142 -19.78 -12.69 -4.50
C PRO A 142 -19.88 -11.18 -4.72
N ALA A 143 -19.05 -10.40 -4.04
CA ALA A 143 -19.07 -8.93 -4.11
C ALA A 143 -17.69 -8.32 -3.80
N ALA A 144 -16.67 -8.74 -4.57
CA ALA A 144 -15.29 -8.27 -4.37
C ALA A 144 -15.13 -6.76 -4.48
N ARG A 145 -14.16 -6.23 -3.74
CA ARG A 145 -13.77 -4.81 -3.78
C ARG A 145 -12.26 -4.69 -3.90
N ILE A 146 -11.82 -3.76 -4.73
CA ILE A 146 -10.44 -3.30 -4.81
C ILE A 146 -10.40 -1.85 -4.34
N VAL A 147 -9.55 -1.56 -3.37
CA VAL A 147 -9.34 -0.21 -2.81
C VAL A 147 -7.89 0.17 -3.02
N ASN A 148 -7.65 1.27 -3.72
CA ASN A 148 -6.32 1.85 -3.86
C ASN A 148 -6.21 3.06 -2.92
N VAL A 149 -5.32 2.98 -1.92
CA VAL A 149 -5.04 4.11 -1.03
C VAL A 149 -4.27 5.16 -1.80
N SER A 150 -4.80 6.37 -1.85
CA SER A 150 -4.23 7.50 -2.59
C SER A 150 -4.13 8.73 -1.71
N SER A 151 -3.49 9.78 -2.21
CA SER A 151 -3.31 11.04 -1.51
C SER A 151 -3.82 12.23 -2.33
N GLY A 152 -4.49 13.16 -1.67
CA GLY A 152 -4.87 14.44 -2.27
C GLY A 152 -3.68 15.28 -2.75
N VAL A 153 -2.47 14.99 -2.28
CA VAL A 153 -1.23 15.64 -2.77
C VAL A 153 -0.96 15.31 -4.24
N GLY A 154 -1.40 14.15 -4.73
CA GLY A 154 -1.29 13.76 -6.14
C GLY A 154 -2.32 14.42 -7.06
N SER A 155 -3.26 15.18 -6.55
CA SER A 155 -4.31 15.83 -7.35
C SER A 155 -3.78 17.07 -8.08
N LEU A 156 -3.74 17.01 -9.42
CA LEU A 156 -3.34 18.15 -10.26
C LEU A 156 -4.25 19.35 -10.03
N THR A 157 -5.56 19.15 -9.92
CA THR A 157 -6.56 20.21 -9.66
C THR A 157 -6.27 20.92 -8.34
N ARG A 158 -6.06 20.15 -7.25
CA ARG A 158 -5.73 20.73 -5.94
C ARG A 158 -4.39 21.45 -5.93
N ASN A 159 -3.39 20.91 -6.62
CA ASN A 159 -2.08 21.53 -6.71
C ASN A 159 -2.07 22.79 -7.56
N SER A 160 -3.00 22.92 -8.51
CA SER A 160 -3.19 24.12 -9.34
C SER A 160 -4.02 25.21 -8.65
N ASP A 161 -4.78 24.87 -7.63
CA ASP A 161 -5.60 25.82 -6.89
C ASP A 161 -4.74 26.75 -6.02
N PRO A 162 -4.73 28.08 -6.26
CA PRO A 162 -3.98 29.05 -5.48
C PRO A 162 -4.43 29.14 -4.02
N THR A 163 -5.64 28.71 -3.70
CA THR A 163 -6.22 28.76 -2.35
C THR A 163 -5.95 27.50 -1.53
N CYS A 164 -5.45 26.41 -2.15
CA CYS A 164 -5.17 25.16 -1.47
C CYS A 164 -3.98 25.26 -0.52
N LYS A 165 -4.25 25.11 0.77
CA LYS A 165 -3.22 25.18 1.85
C LYS A 165 -2.21 24.03 1.83
N LEU A 166 -2.47 22.94 1.10
CA LEU A 166 -1.58 21.78 0.97
C LEU A 166 -0.49 21.95 -0.11
N ALA A 167 -0.47 23.06 -0.84
CA ALA A 167 0.35 23.25 -2.02
C ALA A 167 1.61 24.13 -1.89
N PRO A 168 2.11 24.57 -0.72
CA PRO A 168 3.21 25.54 -0.70
C PRO A 168 4.57 24.98 -1.12
N ALA A 169 4.81 23.69 -0.95
CA ALA A 169 6.15 23.11 -1.14
C ALA A 169 6.45 22.66 -2.59
N SER A 170 5.45 22.51 -3.43
CA SER A 170 5.60 21.92 -4.77
C SER A 170 5.42 22.90 -5.93
N ARG A 171 5.16 24.18 -5.67
CA ARG A 171 5.01 25.17 -6.76
C ARG A 171 6.35 25.45 -7.42
N CYS A 172 6.67 24.68 -8.45
CA CYS A 172 7.63 25.11 -9.45
C CYS A 172 7.00 26.28 -10.20
N ARG A 173 7.28 27.53 -9.78
CA ARG A 173 7.00 28.69 -10.63
C ARG A 173 8.02 28.64 -11.77
N LEU A 174 7.59 28.18 -12.93
CA LEU A 174 8.26 28.55 -14.17
C LEU A 174 8.11 30.07 -14.26
N ARG A 175 9.19 30.81 -14.04
CA ARG A 175 9.21 32.24 -14.39
C ARG A 175 9.22 32.32 -15.91
N PRO A 176 8.46 33.26 -16.51
CA PRO A 176 8.51 33.51 -17.92
C PRO A 176 9.90 33.93 -18.38
#